data_429711a2d1c43eea2689ee340bb61571
#
_entry.id   429711a2d1c43eea2689ee340bb61571
#
_cell.length_a   1.000
_cell.length_b   1.000
_cell.length_c   1.000
_cell.angle_alpha   90.00
_cell.angle_beta   90.00
_cell.angle_gamma   90.00
#
_symmetry.space_group_name_H-M   'P 1'
#
loop_
_entity.id
_entity.type
_entity.pdbx_description
1 polymer ?
#
loop_
_entity_poly.entity_id
_entity_poly.type
_entity_poly.pdbx_seq_one_letter_code
_entity_poly.pdbx_strand_id
1 'polypeptide(L)'
;MNLNAMYSGSAYTRIYWARRLFCMLFGGFLLSGCSALPDKPVRASLYDFGPGNLTAVPTAQQASLPALPALAIDDISTSGGALDNQAVLYRLTYQNEQELRPYTFARWSMPPAQLVRQRLREQLGQQRNIFDARGGLALNRSQNAVLPMLLRLDLDEFSHVFTAPDASVGLIRLRATLIEQATSGEKLIAQRSVVVQRPAPSADAPGGVRALTAATDAAIEEIDVWLQQTQRR
;
A
#
# COMPACT_ATOMS: atom_id res chain seq x y z
N MET A 1 52.00 65.43 -61.67
CA MET A 1 50.99 64.50 -62.14
C MET A 1 51.05 63.30 -61.23
N ASN A 2 50.20 63.25 -60.19
CA ASN A 2 50.16 62.16 -59.21
C ASN A 2 48.85 61.41 -59.32
N LEU A 3 48.96 60.18 -59.78
CA LEU A 3 47.93 59.18 -59.80
C LEU A 3 48.23 58.16 -58.70
N ASN A 4 47.71 58.33 -57.52
CA ASN A 4 47.64 57.27 -56.52
C ASN A 4 46.71 57.66 -55.35
N ALA A 5 45.41 57.56 -55.54
CA ALA A 5 44.43 57.63 -54.44
C ALA A 5 43.08 57.10 -54.90
N MET A 6 42.98 55.76 -55.08
CA MET A 6 41.71 55.08 -55.21
C MET A 6 41.93 53.60 -55.08
N TYR A 7 42.06 53.07 -53.83
CA TYR A 7 41.76 51.66 -53.53
C TYR A 7 42.01 51.41 -52.05
N SER A 8 41.13 51.88 -51.14
CA SER A 8 41.22 51.53 -49.72
C SER A 8 39.88 51.40 -48.97
N GLY A 9 38.75 51.53 -49.68
CA GLY A 9 37.43 51.56 -49.02
C GLY A 9 36.63 50.23 -48.98
N SER A 10 37.03 49.22 -49.77
CA SER A 10 36.17 48.04 -49.99
C SER A 10 36.41 46.84 -49.01
N ALA A 11 37.57 46.77 -48.40
CA ALA A 11 37.90 45.61 -47.53
C ALA A 11 37.29 45.69 -46.12
N TYR A 12 37.25 46.89 -45.56
CA TYR A 12 36.74 47.08 -44.18
C TYR A 12 35.24 46.94 -44.11
N THR A 13 34.47 47.35 -45.07
CA THR A 13 33.00 47.20 -45.09
C THR A 13 32.58 45.76 -45.23
N ARG A 14 33.29 44.89 -45.94
CA ARG A 14 32.98 43.44 -46.04
C ARG A 14 33.25 42.71 -44.77
N ILE A 15 34.25 43.06 -43.98
CA ILE A 15 34.59 42.42 -42.68
C ILE A 15 33.54 42.82 -41.64
N TYR A 16 33.02 44.04 -41.60
CA TYR A 16 31.98 44.49 -40.69
C TYR A 16 30.63 43.79 -40.95
N TRP A 17 30.28 43.57 -42.20
CA TRP A 17 29.05 42.83 -42.55
C TRP A 17 29.16 41.36 -42.25
N ALA A 18 30.28 40.68 -42.45
CA ALA A 18 30.54 39.31 -42.15
C ALA A 18 30.50 39.07 -40.63
N ARG A 19 31.07 39.98 -39.83
CA ARG A 19 31.01 39.90 -38.34
C ARG A 19 29.58 40.09 -37.82
N ARG A 20 28.78 40.98 -38.38
CA ARG A 20 27.37 41.16 -37.96
C ARG A 20 26.50 39.97 -38.33
N LEU A 21 26.68 39.38 -39.50
CA LEU A 21 25.99 38.16 -39.92
C LEU A 21 26.37 36.95 -39.04
N PHE A 22 27.65 36.83 -38.68
CA PHE A 22 28.12 35.76 -37.80
C PHE A 22 27.58 35.92 -36.37
N CYS A 23 27.52 37.13 -35.82
CA CYS A 23 26.93 37.40 -34.51
C CYS A 23 25.40 37.18 -34.49
N MET A 24 24.68 37.48 -35.58
CA MET A 24 23.23 37.20 -35.68
C MET A 24 22.92 35.70 -35.83
N LEU A 25 23.75 34.97 -36.60
CA LEU A 25 23.61 33.50 -36.71
C LEU A 25 23.98 32.78 -35.44
N PHE A 26 24.99 33.22 -34.68
CA PHE A 26 25.39 32.63 -33.42
C PHE A 26 24.45 33.00 -32.28
N GLY A 27 23.86 34.20 -32.27
CA GLY A 27 22.82 34.64 -31.32
C GLY A 27 21.50 33.89 -31.49
N GLY A 28 21.13 33.51 -32.73
CA GLY A 28 19.92 32.74 -33.02
C GLY A 28 19.97 31.27 -32.55
N PHE A 29 21.18 30.70 -32.48
CA PHE A 29 21.35 29.30 -32.05
C PHE A 29 21.27 29.10 -30.54
N LEU A 30 21.43 30.16 -29.74
CA LEU A 30 21.34 30.12 -28.26
C LEU A 30 19.90 30.23 -27.73
N LEU A 31 18.93 30.60 -28.58
CA LEU A 31 17.51 30.74 -28.16
C LEU A 31 16.64 29.51 -28.42
N SER A 32 17.16 28.50 -29.12
CA SER A 32 16.40 27.25 -29.39
C SER A 32 16.53 26.15 -28.31
N GLY A 33 17.22 26.44 -27.19
CA GLY A 33 17.55 25.46 -26.15
C GLY A 33 16.55 25.33 -24.98
N CYS A 34 15.43 26.04 -24.94
CA CYS A 34 14.57 26.08 -23.74
C CYS A 34 13.12 25.63 -23.96
N SER A 35 12.91 24.50 -24.62
CA SER A 35 11.55 23.92 -24.68
C SER A 35 11.40 22.55 -23.96
N ALA A 36 12.39 22.12 -23.17
CA ALA A 36 12.24 21.01 -22.26
C ALA A 36 11.78 21.53 -20.88
N LEU A 37 10.55 22.06 -20.82
CA LEU A 37 9.88 22.18 -19.52
C LEU A 37 9.72 20.75 -18.98
N PRO A 38 10.22 20.44 -17.78
CA PRO A 38 9.98 19.13 -17.19
C PRO A 38 8.47 18.90 -17.10
N ASP A 39 8.04 17.73 -17.54
CA ASP A 39 6.64 17.30 -17.40
C ASP A 39 6.19 17.52 -15.95
N LYS A 40 4.94 17.96 -15.79
CA LYS A 40 4.35 18.11 -14.45
C LYS A 40 4.58 16.83 -13.65
N PRO A 41 5.11 16.90 -12.41
CA PRO A 41 5.30 15.71 -11.60
C PRO A 41 3.97 14.98 -11.45
N VAL A 42 3.91 13.74 -11.95
CA VAL A 42 2.74 12.89 -11.83
C VAL A 42 2.61 12.51 -10.35
N ARG A 43 1.52 12.93 -9.71
CA ARG A 43 1.24 12.55 -8.32
C ARG A 43 0.87 11.07 -8.27
N ALA A 44 1.40 10.36 -7.29
CA ALA A 44 0.99 8.99 -7.02
C ALA A 44 -0.48 8.96 -6.57
N SER A 45 -1.24 8.01 -7.11
CA SER A 45 -2.59 7.70 -6.63
C SER A 45 -2.51 7.07 -5.25
N LEU A 46 -3.37 7.53 -4.34
CA LEU A 46 -3.45 7.03 -2.98
C LEU A 46 -4.63 6.07 -2.86
N TYR A 47 -4.40 4.89 -2.29
CA TYR A 47 -5.37 3.81 -2.16
C TYR A 47 -5.55 3.40 -0.71
N ASP A 48 -6.76 2.95 -0.39
CA ASP A 48 -7.12 2.23 0.84
C ASP A 48 -8.04 1.05 0.49
N PHE A 49 -8.61 0.39 1.49
CA PHE A 49 -9.56 -0.72 1.27
C PHE A 49 -10.99 -0.25 1.01
N GLY A 50 -11.18 1.03 0.74
CA GLY A 50 -12.50 1.64 0.57
C GLY A 50 -13.27 1.77 1.89
N PRO A 51 -14.44 2.39 1.83
CA PRO A 51 -15.24 2.71 3.02
C PRO A 51 -15.88 1.48 3.71
N GLY A 52 -15.56 0.27 3.26
CA GLY A 52 -16.13 -0.95 3.82
C GLY A 52 -17.62 -1.12 3.49
N ASN A 53 -18.32 -1.83 4.36
CA ASN A 53 -19.77 -2.01 4.20
C ASN A 53 -20.50 -0.76 4.72
N LEU A 54 -20.98 0.08 3.80
CA LEU A 54 -21.73 1.31 4.13
C LEU A 54 -23.17 1.05 4.60
N THR A 55 -23.64 -0.19 4.52
CA THR A 55 -24.96 -0.55 5.02
C THR A 55 -24.88 -0.63 6.54
N ALA A 56 -25.45 0.36 7.23
CA ALA A 56 -25.62 0.26 8.67
C ALA A 56 -26.46 -0.98 8.98
N VAL A 57 -25.90 -1.93 9.73
CA VAL A 57 -26.69 -3.06 10.25
C VAL A 57 -27.73 -2.47 11.19
N PRO A 58 -29.04 -2.69 10.96
CA PRO A 58 -30.09 -2.16 11.85
C PRO A 58 -29.80 -2.59 13.29
N THR A 59 -29.83 -1.64 14.21
CA THR A 59 -29.54 -1.85 15.65
C THR A 59 -30.35 -3.01 16.26
N ALA A 60 -31.56 -3.26 15.76
CA ALA A 60 -32.41 -4.37 16.17
C ALA A 60 -31.87 -5.75 15.79
N GLN A 61 -31.13 -5.89 14.69
CA GLN A 61 -30.52 -7.14 14.28
C GLN A 61 -29.21 -7.46 15.06
N GLN A 62 -28.47 -6.43 15.46
CA GLN A 62 -27.29 -6.61 16.33
C GLN A 62 -27.66 -7.10 17.74
N ALA A 63 -28.83 -6.69 18.25
CA ALA A 63 -29.30 -7.11 19.57
C ALA A 63 -29.81 -8.56 19.63
N SER A 64 -30.04 -9.23 18.48
CA SER A 64 -30.62 -10.58 18.42
C SER A 64 -29.60 -11.71 18.27
N LEU A 65 -28.33 -11.41 17.94
CA LEU A 65 -27.27 -12.42 17.84
C LEU A 65 -26.58 -12.56 19.20
N PRO A 66 -26.32 -13.79 19.69
CA PRO A 66 -25.50 -13.97 20.86
C PRO A 66 -24.11 -13.39 20.58
N ALA A 67 -23.69 -12.44 21.40
CA ALA A 67 -22.39 -11.82 21.26
C ALA A 67 -21.28 -12.88 21.39
N LEU A 68 -20.41 -12.98 20.40
CA LEU A 68 -19.22 -13.81 20.50
C LEU A 68 -18.29 -13.29 21.62
N PRO A 69 -17.44 -14.14 22.19
CA PRO A 69 -16.48 -13.71 23.22
C PRO A 69 -15.65 -12.50 22.76
N ALA A 70 -15.43 -11.58 23.67
CA ALA A 70 -14.59 -10.42 23.42
C ALA A 70 -13.16 -10.82 23.01
N LEU A 71 -12.54 -10.01 22.17
CA LEU A 71 -11.20 -10.26 21.64
C LEU A 71 -10.34 -9.00 21.77
N ALA A 72 -9.11 -9.16 22.21
CA ALA A 72 -8.08 -8.13 22.11
C ALA A 72 -7.27 -8.35 20.81
N ILE A 73 -6.97 -7.30 20.09
CA ILE A 73 -6.16 -7.35 18.86
C ILE A 73 -4.90 -6.53 19.09
N ASP A 74 -3.74 -7.16 18.85
CA ASP A 74 -2.43 -6.52 18.89
C ASP A 74 -2.16 -5.75 17.60
N ASP A 75 -1.07 -4.98 17.57
CA ASP A 75 -0.55 -4.44 16.32
C ASP A 75 -0.09 -5.57 15.41
N ILE A 76 -0.35 -5.45 14.12
CA ILE A 76 0.08 -6.47 13.14
C ILE A 76 1.56 -6.25 12.85
N SER A 77 2.38 -7.27 13.12
CA SER A 77 3.79 -7.29 12.76
C SER A 77 3.98 -7.70 11.29
N THR A 78 5.13 -7.32 10.72
CA THR A 78 5.50 -7.63 9.34
C THR A 78 6.80 -8.43 9.32
N SER A 79 6.96 -9.31 8.33
CA SER A 79 8.16 -10.14 8.18
C SER A 79 9.36 -9.41 7.58
N GLY A 80 9.25 -8.10 7.29
CA GLY A 80 10.35 -7.32 6.72
C GLY A 80 9.94 -5.93 6.26
N GLY A 81 10.92 -5.02 6.19
CA GLY A 81 10.73 -3.59 5.93
C GLY A 81 10.04 -3.21 4.62
N ALA A 82 9.89 -4.15 3.67
CA ALA A 82 9.15 -3.91 2.44
C ALA A 82 7.65 -3.66 2.70
N LEU A 83 7.07 -4.25 3.75
CA LEU A 83 5.67 -4.09 4.13
C LEU A 83 5.43 -2.96 5.15
N ASP A 84 6.50 -2.35 5.68
CA ASP A 84 6.42 -1.28 6.69
C ASP A 84 6.19 0.11 6.09
N ASN A 85 6.11 0.20 4.77
CA ASN A 85 5.90 1.44 4.05
C ASN A 85 4.60 1.42 3.22
N GLN A 86 4.27 2.53 2.59
CA GLN A 86 3.04 2.70 1.81
C GLN A 86 3.15 2.24 0.36
N ALA A 87 4.19 1.51 -0.04
CA ALA A 87 4.32 1.05 -1.42
C ALA A 87 3.25 -0.02 -1.75
N VAL A 88 2.58 0.15 -2.88
CA VAL A 88 1.84 -0.95 -3.49
C VAL A 88 2.85 -1.82 -4.21
N LEU A 89 3.01 -3.06 -3.75
CA LEU A 89 4.04 -3.98 -4.21
C LEU A 89 3.49 -4.97 -5.23
N TYR A 90 4.34 -5.35 -6.21
CA TYR A 90 4.01 -6.40 -7.17
C TYR A 90 5.19 -7.33 -7.45
N ARG A 91 4.89 -8.54 -7.97
CA ARG A 91 5.87 -9.52 -8.45
C ARG A 91 5.52 -9.97 -9.86
N LEU A 92 6.51 -10.16 -10.72
CA LEU A 92 6.38 -10.77 -12.04
C LEU A 92 6.93 -12.19 -11.96
N THR A 93 6.15 -13.13 -11.40
CA THR A 93 6.63 -14.50 -11.12
C THR A 93 7.02 -15.26 -12.38
N TYR A 94 6.45 -14.91 -13.52
CA TYR A 94 6.83 -15.46 -14.82
C TYR A 94 8.20 -15.00 -15.33
N GLN A 95 8.80 -13.95 -14.70
CA GLN A 95 10.15 -13.47 -15.00
C GLN A 95 11.12 -13.80 -13.87
N ASN A 96 10.77 -13.37 -12.65
CA ASN A 96 11.57 -13.55 -11.43
C ASN A 96 10.65 -13.50 -10.22
N GLU A 97 10.36 -14.65 -9.62
CA GLU A 97 9.46 -14.75 -8.45
C GLU A 97 10.05 -14.15 -7.18
N GLN A 98 11.38 -14.01 -7.07
CA GLN A 98 12.04 -13.44 -5.90
C GLN A 98 12.01 -11.90 -5.90
N GLU A 99 11.80 -11.27 -7.06
CA GLU A 99 11.87 -9.83 -7.18
C GLU A 99 10.56 -9.16 -6.77
N LEU A 100 10.60 -8.37 -5.70
CA LEU A 100 9.50 -7.53 -5.23
C LEU A 100 9.73 -6.09 -5.70
N ARG A 101 8.75 -5.52 -6.41
CA ARG A 101 8.83 -4.20 -7.03
C ARG A 101 7.73 -3.28 -6.51
N PRO A 102 8.01 -2.00 -6.22
CA PRO A 102 6.97 -1.02 -5.95
C PRO A 102 6.38 -0.44 -7.24
N TYR A 103 5.08 -0.22 -7.28
CA TYR A 103 4.47 0.63 -8.30
C TYR A 103 4.95 2.08 -8.17
N THR A 104 5.31 2.71 -9.29
CA THR A 104 5.84 4.08 -9.31
C THR A 104 4.80 5.11 -8.85
N PHE A 105 3.56 4.97 -9.32
CA PHE A 105 2.50 5.95 -9.13
C PHE A 105 1.30 5.43 -8.31
N ALA A 106 1.52 4.40 -7.48
CA ALA A 106 0.51 3.90 -6.57
C ALA A 106 1.08 3.76 -5.16
N ARG A 107 0.31 4.23 -4.17
CA ARG A 107 0.67 4.15 -2.75
C ARG A 107 -0.56 3.79 -1.93
N TRP A 108 -0.36 3.06 -0.87
CA TRP A 108 -1.36 2.91 0.18
C TRP A 108 -1.46 4.19 1.01
N SER A 109 -2.64 4.49 1.57
CA SER A 109 -2.86 5.62 2.48
C SER A 109 -2.11 5.48 3.80
N MET A 110 -1.87 4.23 4.21
CA MET A 110 -1.07 3.84 5.36
C MET A 110 -0.40 2.48 5.09
N PRO A 111 0.61 2.05 5.87
CA PRO A 111 1.22 0.74 5.70
C PRO A 111 0.19 -0.40 5.67
N PRO A 112 0.39 -1.44 4.84
CA PRO A 112 -0.56 -2.56 4.70
C PRO A 112 -1.01 -3.19 6.01
N ALA A 113 -0.10 -3.40 6.96
CA ALA A 113 -0.41 -3.95 8.27
C ALA A 113 -1.48 -3.14 9.03
N GLN A 114 -1.43 -1.81 8.92
CA GLN A 114 -2.42 -0.92 9.54
C GLN A 114 -3.78 -0.99 8.84
N LEU A 115 -3.80 -1.05 7.48
CA LEU A 115 -5.03 -1.23 6.71
C LEU A 115 -5.69 -2.58 7.04
N VAL A 116 -4.92 -3.66 7.09
CA VAL A 116 -5.41 -5.00 7.47
C VAL A 116 -5.97 -5.00 8.89
N ARG A 117 -5.25 -4.36 9.85
CA ARG A 117 -5.72 -4.24 11.24
C ARG A 117 -7.04 -3.47 11.34
N GLN A 118 -7.15 -2.35 10.64
CA GLN A 118 -8.39 -1.57 10.60
C GLN A 118 -9.55 -2.42 10.06
N ARG A 119 -9.35 -3.09 8.92
CA ARG A 119 -10.37 -3.93 8.29
C ARG A 119 -10.77 -5.11 9.16
N LEU A 120 -9.80 -5.76 9.82
CA LEU A 120 -10.03 -6.83 10.79
C LEU A 120 -10.92 -6.37 11.94
N ARG A 121 -10.63 -5.21 12.53
CA ARG A 121 -11.43 -4.63 13.61
C ARG A 121 -12.86 -4.31 13.17
N GLU A 122 -13.02 -3.78 11.97
CA GLU A 122 -14.35 -3.46 11.40
C GLU A 122 -15.18 -4.74 11.22
N GLN A 123 -14.63 -5.79 10.64
CA GLN A 123 -15.36 -7.03 10.37
C GLN A 123 -15.65 -7.82 11.65
N LEU A 124 -14.65 -8.08 12.49
CA LEU A 124 -14.84 -8.83 13.74
C LEU A 124 -15.71 -8.06 14.75
N GLY A 125 -15.64 -6.73 14.73
CA GLY A 125 -16.42 -5.84 15.59
C GLY A 125 -17.92 -5.89 15.35
N GLN A 126 -18.38 -6.46 14.24
CA GLN A 126 -19.81 -6.63 13.95
C GLN A 126 -20.48 -7.69 14.88
N GLN A 127 -19.69 -8.65 15.41
CA GLN A 127 -20.23 -9.78 16.17
C GLN A 127 -19.67 -9.89 17.60
N ARG A 128 -18.61 -9.14 17.95
CA ARG A 128 -17.96 -9.16 19.25
C ARG A 128 -17.36 -7.83 19.63
N ASN A 129 -17.13 -7.60 20.92
CA ASN A 129 -16.38 -6.46 21.40
C ASN A 129 -14.89 -6.63 21.08
N ILE A 130 -14.29 -5.63 20.43
CA ILE A 130 -12.88 -5.61 20.09
C ILE A 130 -12.14 -4.58 20.94
N PHE A 131 -11.10 -5.03 21.63
CA PHE A 131 -10.21 -4.21 22.44
C PHE A 131 -8.83 -4.10 21.77
N ASP A 132 -8.12 -3.01 22.03
CA ASP A 132 -6.68 -3.00 21.81
C ASP A 132 -6.00 -3.82 22.91
N ALA A 133 -4.88 -4.46 22.59
CA ALA A 133 -4.15 -5.31 23.55
C ALA A 133 -3.87 -4.58 24.88
N ARG A 134 -3.53 -3.27 24.81
CA ARG A 134 -3.31 -2.42 25.99
C ARG A 134 -4.60 -2.05 26.72
N GLY A 135 -5.71 -1.83 25.99
CA GLY A 135 -7.01 -1.44 26.54
C GLY A 135 -7.67 -2.57 27.33
N GLY A 136 -7.55 -3.82 26.85
CA GLY A 136 -8.03 -5.01 27.56
C GLY A 136 -7.39 -5.17 28.94
N LEU A 137 -6.09 -4.95 29.05
CA LEU A 137 -5.34 -5.00 30.31
C LEU A 137 -5.76 -3.91 31.31
N ALA A 138 -6.11 -2.70 30.82
CA ALA A 138 -6.52 -1.60 31.67
C ALA A 138 -7.91 -1.84 32.31
N LEU A 139 -8.86 -2.40 31.54
CA LEU A 139 -10.20 -2.72 32.03
C LEU A 139 -10.18 -3.82 33.10
N ASN A 140 -9.32 -4.81 32.98
CA ASN A 140 -9.20 -5.87 33.95
C ASN A 140 -8.70 -5.41 35.31
N ARG A 141 -7.77 -4.47 35.35
CA ARG A 141 -7.27 -3.91 36.62
C ARG A 141 -8.34 -3.20 37.44
N SER A 142 -9.39 -2.68 36.81
CA SER A 142 -10.45 -1.91 37.48
C SER A 142 -11.63 -2.77 37.91
N GLN A 143 -11.86 -3.96 37.33
CA GLN A 143 -13.12 -4.70 37.51
C GLN A 143 -12.94 -6.17 37.89
N ASN A 144 -11.75 -6.70 38.10
CA ASN A 144 -11.47 -8.12 38.31
C ASN A 144 -12.09 -9.04 37.22
N ALA A 145 -12.21 -8.50 36.00
CA ALA A 145 -12.85 -9.17 34.87
C ALA A 145 -11.91 -10.17 34.19
N VAL A 146 -12.49 -11.20 33.60
CA VAL A 146 -11.73 -12.15 32.76
C VAL A 146 -11.13 -11.39 31.57
N LEU A 147 -9.82 -11.52 31.34
CA LEU A 147 -9.13 -10.91 30.20
C LEU A 147 -9.67 -11.52 28.90
N PRO A 148 -9.93 -10.68 27.88
CA PRO A 148 -10.23 -11.19 26.54
C PRO A 148 -9.02 -11.94 25.99
N MET A 149 -9.26 -12.98 25.19
CA MET A 149 -8.17 -13.62 24.43
C MET A 149 -7.50 -12.60 23.51
N LEU A 150 -6.20 -12.74 23.32
CA LEU A 150 -5.40 -11.88 22.45
C LEU A 150 -5.18 -12.54 21.09
N LEU A 151 -5.55 -11.86 20.03
CA LEU A 151 -5.22 -12.22 18.67
C LEU A 151 -3.99 -11.41 18.22
N ARG A 152 -2.91 -12.10 17.93
CA ARG A 152 -1.69 -11.55 17.33
C ARG A 152 -1.59 -12.01 15.89
N LEU A 153 -1.25 -11.10 14.98
CA LEU A 153 -1.11 -11.37 13.56
C LEU A 153 0.26 -10.95 13.06
N ASP A 154 0.83 -11.78 12.18
CA ASP A 154 2.01 -11.45 11.39
C ASP A 154 1.61 -11.41 9.92
N LEU A 155 1.94 -10.32 9.22
CA LEU A 155 1.73 -10.16 7.78
C LEU A 155 3.02 -10.54 7.06
N ASP A 156 3.03 -11.73 6.45
CA ASP A 156 4.21 -12.30 5.81
C ASP A 156 4.31 -11.93 4.31
N GLU A 157 3.16 -11.73 3.63
CA GLU A 157 3.11 -11.35 2.20
C GLU A 157 1.89 -10.48 1.92
N PHE A 158 2.08 -9.44 1.13
CA PHE A 158 1.02 -8.55 0.65
C PHE A 158 1.42 -7.94 -0.68
N SER A 159 1.15 -8.63 -1.78
CA SER A 159 1.61 -8.20 -3.10
C SER A 159 0.65 -8.58 -4.22
N HIS A 160 0.69 -7.79 -5.28
CA HIS A 160 0.03 -8.10 -6.55
C HIS A 160 0.96 -9.01 -7.38
N VAL A 161 0.56 -10.26 -7.61
CA VAL A 161 1.36 -11.29 -8.23
C VAL A 161 0.90 -11.54 -9.66
N PHE A 162 1.79 -11.30 -10.62
CA PHE A 162 1.56 -11.60 -12.04
C PHE A 162 2.08 -12.99 -12.37
N THR A 163 1.20 -13.89 -12.80
CA THR A 163 1.54 -15.22 -13.30
C THR A 163 1.79 -15.21 -14.82
N ALA A 164 1.24 -14.20 -15.53
CA ALA A 164 1.47 -13.87 -16.92
C ALA A 164 1.32 -12.35 -17.12
N PRO A 165 1.70 -11.78 -18.27
CA PRO A 165 1.57 -10.34 -18.51
C PRO A 165 0.15 -9.76 -18.31
N ASP A 166 -0.86 -10.57 -18.57
CA ASP A 166 -2.30 -10.22 -18.52
C ASP A 166 -3.07 -10.96 -17.42
N ALA A 167 -2.41 -11.83 -16.65
CA ALA A 167 -3.02 -12.62 -15.57
C ALA A 167 -2.34 -12.36 -14.23
N SER A 168 -3.11 -11.93 -13.24
CA SER A 168 -2.58 -11.58 -11.93
C SER A 168 -3.59 -11.79 -10.80
N VAL A 169 -3.05 -11.89 -9.58
CA VAL A 169 -3.82 -12.07 -8.34
C VAL A 169 -3.31 -11.15 -7.24
N GLY A 170 -4.18 -10.72 -6.35
CA GLY A 170 -3.79 -10.18 -5.05
C GLY A 170 -3.48 -11.32 -4.09
N LEU A 171 -2.29 -11.37 -3.52
CA LEU A 171 -1.84 -12.38 -2.57
C LEU A 171 -1.66 -11.76 -1.18
N ILE A 172 -2.32 -12.35 -0.18
CA ILE A 172 -2.07 -12.08 1.24
C ILE A 172 -1.67 -13.38 1.94
N ARG A 173 -0.67 -13.29 2.82
CA ARG A 173 -0.30 -14.36 3.75
C ARG A 173 -0.23 -13.79 5.16
N LEU A 174 -1.01 -14.40 6.06
CA LEU A 174 -1.09 -14.03 7.47
C LEU A 174 -0.80 -15.24 8.33
N ARG A 175 -0.18 -15.00 9.47
CA ARG A 175 -0.11 -15.97 10.59
C ARG A 175 -0.90 -15.42 11.74
N ALA A 176 -1.93 -16.15 12.17
CA ALA A 176 -2.79 -15.80 13.29
C ALA A 176 -2.43 -16.64 14.51
N THR A 177 -2.18 -15.99 15.63
CA THR A 177 -1.86 -16.62 16.92
C THR A 177 -2.88 -16.19 17.97
N LEU A 178 -3.61 -17.15 18.54
CA LEU A 178 -4.56 -16.91 19.63
C LEU A 178 -3.91 -17.24 20.97
N ILE A 179 -3.96 -16.28 21.89
CA ILE A 179 -3.25 -16.31 23.15
C ILE A 179 -4.26 -16.07 24.28
N GLU A 180 -4.22 -16.90 25.30
CA GLU A 180 -4.87 -16.67 26.59
C GLU A 180 -3.96 -15.83 27.48
N GLN A 181 -4.49 -14.72 27.98
CA GLN A 181 -3.78 -13.83 28.88
C GLN A 181 -4.16 -14.15 30.32
N ALA A 182 -3.17 -14.41 31.17
CA ALA A 182 -3.33 -14.63 32.60
C ALA A 182 -2.35 -13.76 33.40
N THR A 183 -2.60 -13.58 34.68
CA THR A 183 -1.67 -12.88 35.58
C THR A 183 -0.31 -13.56 35.68
N SER A 184 -0.25 -14.89 35.42
CA SER A 184 0.95 -15.70 35.39
C SER A 184 1.73 -15.62 34.05
N GLY A 185 1.18 -14.99 33.04
CA GLY A 185 1.79 -14.87 31.70
C GLY A 185 0.84 -15.19 30.54
N GLU A 186 1.40 -15.30 29.35
CA GLU A 186 0.69 -15.64 28.12
C GLU A 186 0.75 -17.15 27.86
N LYS A 187 -0.37 -17.74 27.44
CA LYS A 187 -0.45 -19.15 27.03
C LYS A 187 -0.94 -19.22 25.58
N LEU A 188 -0.15 -19.87 24.72
CA LEU A 188 -0.56 -20.18 23.36
C LEU A 188 -1.75 -21.14 23.36
N ILE A 189 -2.84 -20.74 22.73
CA ILE A 189 -4.03 -21.59 22.55
C ILE A 189 -4.00 -22.28 21.19
N ALA A 190 -3.81 -21.50 20.11
CA ALA A 190 -3.78 -22.03 18.75
C ALA A 190 -3.04 -21.08 17.82
N GLN A 191 -2.54 -21.62 16.72
CA GLN A 191 -1.93 -20.85 15.64
C GLN A 191 -2.41 -21.37 14.27
N ARG A 192 -2.60 -20.47 13.32
CA ARG A 192 -3.01 -20.79 11.96
C ARG A 192 -2.32 -19.88 10.94
N SER A 193 -1.84 -20.47 9.85
CA SER A 193 -1.42 -19.74 8.66
C SER A 193 -2.58 -19.66 7.68
N VAL A 194 -2.83 -18.45 7.16
CA VAL A 194 -3.87 -18.14 6.17
C VAL A 194 -3.20 -17.61 4.94
N VAL A 195 -3.49 -18.20 3.78
CA VAL A 195 -2.95 -17.77 2.49
C VAL A 195 -4.11 -17.64 1.53
N VAL A 196 -4.39 -16.41 1.09
CA VAL A 196 -5.51 -16.15 0.17
C VAL A 196 -5.02 -15.45 -1.08
N GLN A 197 -5.55 -15.92 -2.21
CA GLN A 197 -5.37 -15.28 -3.51
C GLN A 197 -6.73 -14.88 -4.08
N ARG A 198 -6.81 -13.71 -4.73
CA ARG A 198 -8.00 -13.27 -5.46
C ARG A 198 -7.59 -12.73 -6.83
N PRO A 199 -8.30 -13.12 -7.92
CA PRO A 199 -8.00 -12.63 -9.26
C PRO A 199 -8.07 -11.10 -9.31
N ALA A 200 -7.10 -10.47 -9.98
CA ALA A 200 -7.15 -9.06 -10.25
C ALA A 200 -8.04 -8.79 -11.48
N PRO A 201 -8.98 -7.84 -11.42
CA PRO A 201 -9.86 -7.52 -12.54
C PRO A 201 -9.14 -6.83 -13.70
N SER A 202 -7.93 -6.32 -13.47
CA SER A 202 -7.03 -5.76 -14.48
C SER A 202 -5.58 -5.92 -14.05
N ALA A 203 -4.67 -6.02 -15.05
CA ALA A 203 -3.23 -6.22 -14.85
C ALA A 203 -2.51 -4.88 -14.60
N ASP A 204 -2.98 -4.11 -13.62
CA ASP A 204 -2.49 -2.79 -13.26
C ASP A 204 -2.60 -2.53 -11.75
N ALA A 205 -2.09 -1.39 -11.27
CA ALA A 205 -2.13 -1.05 -9.85
C ALA A 205 -3.57 -0.99 -9.29
N PRO A 206 -4.56 -0.34 -9.94
CA PRO A 206 -5.95 -0.38 -9.49
C PRO A 206 -6.54 -1.80 -9.39
N GLY A 207 -6.23 -2.67 -10.35
CA GLY A 207 -6.63 -4.09 -10.33
C GLY A 207 -6.02 -4.85 -9.17
N GLY A 208 -4.72 -4.66 -8.95
CA GLY A 208 -3.99 -5.22 -7.82
C GLY A 208 -4.54 -4.77 -6.47
N VAL A 209 -4.86 -3.48 -6.33
CA VAL A 209 -5.49 -2.93 -5.12
C VAL A 209 -6.83 -3.61 -4.83
N ARG A 210 -7.71 -3.73 -5.83
CA ARG A 210 -9.00 -4.42 -5.68
C ARG A 210 -8.84 -5.89 -5.28
N ALA A 211 -7.89 -6.59 -5.92
CA ALA A 211 -7.61 -7.99 -5.62
C ALA A 211 -7.05 -8.18 -4.21
N LEU A 212 -6.15 -7.29 -3.76
CA LEU A 212 -5.58 -7.32 -2.40
C LEU A 212 -6.64 -7.00 -1.34
N THR A 213 -7.54 -6.06 -1.62
CA THR A 213 -8.69 -5.78 -0.73
C THR A 213 -9.59 -7.02 -0.59
N ALA A 214 -9.97 -7.63 -1.71
CA ALA A 214 -10.80 -8.84 -1.69
C ALA A 214 -10.08 -10.04 -1.05
N ALA A 215 -8.76 -10.17 -1.22
CA ALA A 215 -7.97 -11.19 -0.56
C ALA A 215 -7.91 -10.96 0.96
N THR A 216 -7.81 -9.71 1.39
CA THR A 216 -7.84 -9.34 2.82
C THR A 216 -9.20 -9.66 3.44
N ASP A 217 -10.29 -9.30 2.80
CA ASP A 217 -11.64 -9.60 3.29
C ASP A 217 -11.85 -11.11 3.49
N ALA A 218 -11.44 -11.92 2.52
CA ALA A 218 -11.53 -13.37 2.61
C ALA A 218 -10.59 -13.99 3.65
N ALA A 219 -9.39 -13.43 3.83
CA ALA A 219 -8.47 -13.88 4.87
C ALA A 219 -9.03 -13.60 6.28
N ILE A 220 -9.67 -12.45 6.47
CA ILE A 220 -10.32 -12.10 7.75
C ILE A 220 -11.51 -13.02 8.02
N GLU A 221 -12.32 -13.35 7.00
CA GLU A 221 -13.43 -14.32 7.13
C GLU A 221 -12.90 -15.70 7.56
N GLU A 222 -11.82 -16.17 6.94
CA GLU A 222 -11.18 -17.44 7.32
C GLU A 222 -10.65 -17.41 8.77
N ILE A 223 -10.08 -16.29 9.21
CA ILE A 223 -9.63 -16.10 10.60
C ILE A 223 -10.84 -16.10 11.55
N ASP A 224 -11.94 -15.44 11.22
CA ASP A 224 -13.14 -15.41 12.09
C ASP A 224 -13.74 -16.79 12.26
N VAL A 225 -13.90 -17.56 11.18
CA VAL A 225 -14.37 -18.95 11.24
C VAL A 225 -13.46 -19.80 12.15
N TRP A 226 -12.13 -19.66 12.00
CA TRP A 226 -11.15 -20.38 12.83
C TRP A 226 -11.25 -19.97 14.31
N LEU A 227 -11.39 -18.69 14.61
CA LEU A 227 -11.57 -18.19 15.98
C LEU A 227 -12.81 -18.78 16.63
N GLN A 228 -13.95 -18.80 15.92
CA GLN A 228 -15.19 -19.36 16.42
C GLN A 228 -15.07 -20.88 16.71
N GLN A 229 -14.37 -21.62 15.85
CA GLN A 229 -14.12 -23.05 16.05
C GLN A 229 -13.20 -23.32 17.26
N THR A 230 -12.19 -22.47 17.45
CA THR A 230 -11.21 -22.62 18.54
C THR A 230 -11.80 -22.25 19.89
N GLN A 231 -12.66 -21.23 19.96
CA GLN A 231 -13.30 -20.76 21.19
C GLN A 231 -14.46 -21.64 21.68
N ARG A 232 -14.97 -22.56 20.84
CA ARG A 232 -16.02 -23.51 21.21
C ARG A 232 -15.48 -24.79 21.85
N ARG A 233 -14.17 -25.02 21.79
CA ARG A 233 -13.49 -26.19 22.36
C ARG A 233 -13.08 -25.95 23.80
#